data_53cbd0de8cc2d594933e13f170156228
#
_entry.id   53cbd0de8cc2d594933e13f170156228
#
_cell.length_a   1.000
_cell.length_b   1.000
_cell.length_c   1.000
_cell.angle_alpha   90.00
_cell.angle_beta   90.00
_cell.angle_gamma   90.00
#
_symmetry.space_group_name_H-M   'P 1'
#
loop_
_entity.id
_entity.type
_entity.pdbx_description
1 polymer ?
#
loop_
_entity_poly.entity_id
_entity_poly.type
_entity_poly.pdbx_seq_one_letter_code
_entity_poly.pdbx_strand_id
1 'polypeptide(L)'
;MKSLNSKTFLSVLFLCISISITAQNTKFKVVLDAGHGGKDIGATYHGYAEKKIALNTVLKVGKILESEHDIEVVYTRNKDVFVELDDRANIANKSKANIFVSMHCNANANTSAAGNETYVMGITRNASNLEVAKKENSVVTLEDNYEIKYEGFDPNSPESVIGISILQEEYRELSVELAAKVQQAFTKKTTFRNRGVKEAGFLVLRKITMP
;
A
#
# COMPACT_ATOMS: atom_id res chain seq x y z
N MET A 1 -42.36 -34.44 -27.85
CA MET A 1 -41.07 -33.75 -27.66
C MET A 1 -40.48 -33.49 -29.03
N LYS A 2 -40.30 -32.22 -29.44
CA LYS A 2 -39.69 -31.89 -30.73
C LYS A 2 -38.18 -32.10 -30.59
N SER A 3 -37.59 -32.97 -31.42
CA SER A 3 -36.14 -33.15 -31.46
C SER A 3 -35.47 -31.84 -31.89
N LEU A 4 -34.46 -31.42 -31.16
CA LEU A 4 -33.67 -30.23 -31.48
C LEU A 4 -32.89 -30.52 -32.78
N ASN A 5 -33.04 -29.63 -33.79
CA ASN A 5 -32.40 -29.84 -35.09
C ASN A 5 -30.87 -29.81 -34.89
N SER A 6 -30.16 -30.77 -35.54
CA SER A 6 -28.71 -30.92 -35.41
C SER A 6 -27.92 -29.62 -35.67
N LYS A 7 -28.41 -28.76 -36.57
CA LYS A 7 -27.85 -27.43 -36.85
C LYS A 7 -27.97 -26.47 -35.65
N THR A 8 -29.16 -26.51 -34.97
CA THR A 8 -29.40 -25.67 -33.80
C THR A 8 -28.53 -26.14 -32.61
N PHE A 9 -28.37 -27.43 -32.43
CA PHE A 9 -27.52 -28.00 -31.39
C PHE A 9 -26.05 -27.60 -31.61
N LEU A 10 -25.55 -27.68 -32.87
CA LEU A 10 -24.18 -27.30 -33.22
C LEU A 10 -23.95 -25.81 -33.03
N SER A 11 -24.93 -24.94 -33.36
CA SER A 11 -24.84 -23.49 -33.14
C SER A 11 -24.81 -23.11 -31.66
N VAL A 12 -25.60 -23.78 -30.81
CA VAL A 12 -25.57 -23.54 -29.36
C VAL A 12 -24.28 -24.03 -28.75
N LEU A 13 -23.75 -25.18 -29.19
CA LEU A 13 -22.45 -25.69 -28.73
C LEU A 13 -21.29 -24.74 -29.11
N PHE A 14 -21.32 -24.19 -30.33
CA PHE A 14 -20.34 -23.22 -30.77
C PHE A 14 -20.41 -21.89 -29.99
N LEU A 15 -21.62 -21.43 -29.65
CA LEU A 15 -21.84 -20.25 -28.82
C LEU A 15 -21.32 -20.46 -27.38
N CYS A 16 -21.54 -21.63 -26.79
CA CYS A 16 -21.02 -21.96 -25.45
C CYS A 16 -19.48 -22.05 -25.44
N ILE A 17 -18.85 -22.53 -26.49
CA ILE A 17 -17.37 -22.60 -26.61
C ILE A 17 -16.78 -21.18 -26.74
N SER A 18 -17.42 -20.28 -27.50
CA SER A 18 -16.94 -18.91 -27.67
C SER A 18 -17.04 -18.07 -26.37
N ILE A 19 -17.98 -18.37 -25.48
CA ILE A 19 -18.11 -17.69 -24.17
C ILE A 19 -16.98 -18.14 -23.22
N SER A 20 -16.49 -19.37 -23.35
CA SER A 20 -15.43 -19.90 -22.48
C SER A 20 -14.04 -19.32 -22.79
N ILE A 21 -13.83 -18.68 -23.93
CA ILE A 21 -12.52 -18.17 -24.35
C ILE A 21 -12.22 -16.76 -23.78
N THR A 22 -13.20 -16.07 -23.21
CA THR A 22 -13.03 -14.69 -22.69
C THR A 22 -12.79 -14.60 -21.18
N ALA A 23 -12.51 -15.71 -20.51
CA ALA A 23 -11.97 -15.66 -19.16
C ALA A 23 -10.52 -15.13 -19.24
N GLN A 24 -10.35 -13.83 -19.43
CA GLN A 24 -9.05 -13.20 -19.27
C GLN A 24 -8.59 -13.47 -17.85
N ASN A 25 -7.50 -14.21 -17.69
CA ASN A 25 -6.78 -14.32 -16.44
C ASN A 25 -6.28 -12.92 -16.06
N THR A 26 -7.11 -12.15 -15.36
CA THR A 26 -6.68 -10.86 -14.82
C THR A 26 -5.66 -11.15 -13.73
N LYS A 27 -4.42 -10.73 -13.96
CA LYS A 27 -3.37 -10.86 -12.96
C LYS A 27 -3.75 -10.14 -11.68
N PHE A 28 -3.36 -10.71 -10.54
CA PHE A 28 -3.47 -10.04 -9.25
C PHE A 28 -2.48 -8.87 -9.21
N LYS A 29 -3.00 -7.66 -9.09
CA LYS A 29 -2.22 -6.44 -9.21
C LYS A 29 -1.83 -5.90 -7.84
N VAL A 30 -0.54 -5.72 -7.63
CA VAL A 30 0.08 -5.20 -6.40
C VAL A 30 0.69 -3.85 -6.67
N VAL A 31 0.29 -2.82 -5.94
CA VAL A 31 1.02 -1.55 -5.91
C VAL A 31 2.05 -1.59 -4.81
N LEU A 32 3.30 -1.36 -5.16
CA LEU A 32 4.40 -1.17 -4.23
C LEU A 32 4.79 0.30 -4.19
N ASP A 33 4.65 0.89 -3.01
CA ASP A 33 5.00 2.27 -2.73
C ASP A 33 6.32 2.33 -1.95
N ALA A 34 7.31 2.98 -2.53
CA ALA A 34 8.55 3.29 -1.81
C ALA A 34 8.39 4.64 -1.14
N GLY A 35 8.31 4.69 0.18
CA GLY A 35 8.18 5.93 0.93
C GLY A 35 9.27 6.94 0.59
N HIS A 36 8.95 8.23 0.74
CA HIS A 36 9.86 9.34 0.47
C HIS A 36 10.35 9.42 -0.99
N GLY A 37 11.48 10.10 -1.25
CA GLY A 37 12.10 10.21 -2.58
C GLY A 37 12.40 11.65 -2.99
N GLY A 38 13.40 11.82 -3.86
CA GLY A 38 13.82 13.15 -4.33
C GLY A 38 14.19 14.08 -3.19
N LYS A 39 13.47 15.21 -3.05
CA LYS A 39 13.66 16.23 -2.00
C LYS A 39 13.26 15.74 -0.60
N ASP A 40 12.39 14.74 -0.51
CA ASP A 40 12.03 14.10 0.75
C ASP A 40 13.02 12.96 1.05
N ILE A 41 13.88 13.18 2.02
CA ILE A 41 14.96 12.24 2.38
C ILE A 41 14.44 11.12 3.29
N GLY A 42 13.36 11.37 4.05
CA GLY A 42 12.91 10.52 5.14
C GLY A 42 13.87 10.56 6.35
N ALA A 43 13.81 9.54 7.18
CA ALA A 43 14.73 9.41 8.30
C ALA A 43 16.17 9.18 7.83
N THR A 44 17.11 9.72 8.62
CA THR A 44 18.55 9.53 8.39
C THR A 44 19.21 8.99 9.64
N TYR A 45 20.06 7.97 9.48
CA TYR A 45 20.82 7.38 10.59
C TYR A 45 22.11 6.74 10.08
N HIS A 46 23.24 7.04 10.71
CA HIS A 46 24.57 6.51 10.32
C HIS A 46 24.89 6.59 8.82
N GLY A 47 24.52 7.69 8.17
CA GLY A 47 24.77 7.90 6.73
C GLY A 47 23.78 7.20 5.79
N TYR A 48 22.81 6.47 6.32
CA TYR A 48 21.71 5.89 5.55
C TYR A 48 20.53 6.87 5.49
N ALA A 49 19.90 6.95 4.33
CA ALA A 49 18.67 7.71 4.11
C ALA A 49 17.51 6.74 3.82
N GLU A 50 16.40 6.93 4.49
CA GLU A 50 15.21 6.08 4.37
C GLU A 50 14.75 5.91 2.93
N LYS A 51 14.66 7.01 2.17
CA LYS A 51 14.24 6.97 0.76
C LYS A 51 14.99 5.96 -0.11
N LYS A 52 16.30 5.74 0.18
CA LYS A 52 17.13 4.77 -0.54
C LYS A 52 16.85 3.34 -0.10
N ILE A 53 16.64 3.13 1.20
CA ILE A 53 16.34 1.81 1.76
C ILE A 53 14.95 1.38 1.27
N ALA A 54 13.94 2.24 1.38
CA ALA A 54 12.59 1.98 0.91
C ALA A 54 12.57 1.62 -0.59
N LEU A 55 13.23 2.43 -1.42
CA LEU A 55 13.32 2.16 -2.86
C LEU A 55 13.99 0.82 -3.16
N ASN A 56 15.14 0.55 -2.57
CA ASN A 56 15.86 -0.70 -2.80
C ASN A 56 15.06 -1.93 -2.34
N THR A 57 14.32 -1.80 -1.23
CA THR A 57 13.47 -2.88 -0.72
C THR A 57 12.30 -3.12 -1.65
N VAL A 58 11.59 -2.07 -2.06
CA VAL A 58 10.46 -2.13 -2.99
C VAL A 58 10.87 -2.78 -4.32
N LEU A 59 12.00 -2.36 -4.90
CA LEU A 59 12.48 -2.94 -6.16
C LEU A 59 12.85 -4.42 -6.04
N LYS A 60 13.42 -4.85 -4.91
CA LYS A 60 13.71 -6.27 -4.67
C LYS A 60 12.45 -7.09 -4.49
N VAL A 61 11.50 -6.59 -3.70
CA VAL A 61 10.21 -7.25 -3.50
C VAL A 61 9.45 -7.34 -4.82
N GLY A 62 9.40 -6.23 -5.57
CA GLY A 62 8.75 -6.19 -6.87
C GLY A 62 9.33 -7.22 -7.84
N LYS A 63 10.66 -7.30 -7.94
CA LYS A 63 11.32 -8.31 -8.78
C LYS A 63 10.93 -9.76 -8.41
N ILE A 64 10.75 -10.03 -7.12
CA ILE A 64 10.30 -11.36 -6.66
C ILE A 64 8.85 -11.59 -7.08
N LEU A 65 7.97 -10.61 -6.86
CA LEU A 65 6.57 -10.72 -7.24
C LEU A 65 6.37 -10.82 -8.76
N GLU A 66 7.13 -10.07 -9.55
CA GLU A 66 7.10 -10.12 -11.03
C GLU A 66 7.53 -11.49 -11.59
N SER A 67 8.25 -12.29 -10.80
CA SER A 67 8.58 -13.67 -11.20
C SER A 67 7.40 -14.64 -11.06
N GLU A 68 6.35 -14.26 -10.36
CA GLU A 68 5.11 -15.03 -10.26
C GLU A 68 4.20 -14.75 -11.46
N HIS A 69 3.72 -15.80 -12.11
CA HIS A 69 2.97 -15.70 -13.37
C HIS A 69 1.68 -14.88 -13.25
N ASP A 70 1.01 -14.97 -12.10
CA ASP A 70 -0.32 -14.40 -11.87
C ASP A 70 -0.27 -13.02 -11.18
N ILE A 71 0.93 -12.44 -11.00
CA ILE A 71 1.10 -11.14 -10.34
C ILE A 71 1.55 -10.08 -11.36
N GLU A 72 0.97 -8.89 -11.24
CA GLU A 72 1.40 -7.66 -11.91
C GLU A 72 1.81 -6.64 -10.83
N VAL A 73 2.99 -6.06 -10.95
CA VAL A 73 3.50 -5.06 -10.01
C VAL A 73 3.44 -3.67 -10.63
N VAL A 74 2.90 -2.72 -9.85
CA VAL A 74 2.90 -1.30 -10.17
C VAL A 74 3.70 -0.58 -9.10
N TYR A 75 4.61 0.31 -9.48
CA TYR A 75 5.42 1.08 -8.56
C TYR A 75 4.93 2.53 -8.53
N THR A 76 4.81 3.14 -7.35
CA THR A 76 4.57 4.58 -7.25
C THR A 76 5.79 5.37 -7.69
N ARG A 77 6.99 4.83 -7.41
CA ARG A 77 8.27 5.28 -7.96
C ARG A 77 9.25 4.10 -8.09
N ASN A 78 10.06 4.13 -9.12
CA ASN A 78 11.12 3.14 -9.35
C ASN A 78 12.52 3.77 -9.44
N LYS A 79 12.62 5.06 -9.09
CA LYS A 79 13.86 5.85 -9.02
C LYS A 79 13.77 6.88 -7.89
N ASP A 80 14.87 7.60 -7.62
CA ASP A 80 14.91 8.62 -6.57
C ASP A 80 14.26 9.94 -7.05
N VAL A 81 12.92 9.94 -7.06
CA VAL A 81 12.09 11.11 -7.38
C VAL A 81 11.08 11.34 -6.25
N PHE A 82 10.70 12.60 -6.06
CA PHE A 82 9.62 12.96 -5.16
C PHE A 82 8.27 12.66 -5.84
N VAL A 83 7.39 11.99 -5.11
CA VAL A 83 5.99 11.73 -5.52
C VAL A 83 5.11 12.16 -4.35
N GLU A 84 4.19 13.08 -4.61
CA GLU A 84 3.25 13.58 -3.61
C GLU A 84 2.33 12.46 -3.09
N LEU A 85 1.81 12.59 -1.86
CA LEU A 85 1.00 11.52 -1.24
C LEU A 85 -0.27 11.22 -2.05
N ASP A 86 -0.96 12.26 -2.52
CA ASP A 86 -2.15 12.10 -3.36
C ASP A 86 -1.84 11.43 -4.70
N ASP A 87 -0.67 11.69 -5.28
CA ASP A 87 -0.26 11.06 -6.54
C ASP A 87 0.04 9.57 -6.36
N ARG A 88 0.59 9.14 -5.20
CA ARG A 88 0.75 7.72 -4.86
C ARG A 88 -0.61 7.01 -4.86
N ALA A 89 -1.61 7.61 -4.20
CA ALA A 89 -2.97 7.10 -4.19
C ALA A 89 -3.60 7.09 -5.60
N ASN A 90 -3.39 8.14 -6.39
CA ASN A 90 -3.88 8.23 -7.76
C ASN A 90 -3.29 7.14 -8.68
N ILE A 91 -1.98 6.84 -8.54
CA ILE A 91 -1.32 5.75 -9.27
C ILE A 91 -1.98 4.42 -8.91
N ALA A 92 -2.16 4.15 -7.61
CA ALA A 92 -2.77 2.94 -7.12
C ALA A 92 -4.21 2.77 -7.65
N ASN A 93 -5.06 3.76 -7.44
CA ASN A 93 -6.47 3.70 -7.80
C ASN A 93 -6.67 3.59 -9.33
N LYS A 94 -5.92 4.38 -10.13
CA LYS A 94 -5.98 4.30 -11.60
C LYS A 94 -5.54 2.95 -12.15
N SER A 95 -4.61 2.28 -11.46
CA SER A 95 -4.16 0.95 -11.85
C SER A 95 -5.20 -0.14 -11.57
N LYS A 96 -6.25 0.16 -10.79
CA LYS A 96 -7.25 -0.80 -10.30
C LYS A 96 -6.58 -1.99 -9.61
N ALA A 97 -5.64 -1.70 -8.74
CA ALA A 97 -4.89 -2.73 -8.03
C ALA A 97 -5.75 -3.44 -6.98
N ASN A 98 -5.32 -4.65 -6.62
CA ASN A 98 -5.97 -5.46 -5.61
C ASN A 98 -5.47 -5.14 -4.20
N ILE A 99 -4.20 -4.71 -4.07
CA ILE A 99 -3.60 -4.30 -2.80
C ILE A 99 -2.61 -3.16 -3.01
N PHE A 100 -2.43 -2.34 -1.97
CA PHE A 100 -1.43 -1.28 -1.88
C PHE A 100 -0.53 -1.51 -0.67
N VAL A 101 0.79 -1.52 -0.88
CA VAL A 101 1.78 -1.72 0.19
C VAL A 101 2.82 -0.60 0.13
N SER A 102 2.87 0.23 1.16
CA SER A 102 3.91 1.25 1.34
C SER A 102 5.00 0.76 2.27
N MET A 103 6.26 1.04 1.94
CA MET A 103 7.44 0.60 2.70
C MET A 103 8.23 1.78 3.22
N HIS A 104 8.47 1.78 4.53
CA HIS A 104 9.15 2.81 5.30
C HIS A 104 10.17 2.22 6.28
N CYS A 105 11.01 3.07 6.85
CA CYS A 105 11.93 2.76 7.95
C CYS A 105 11.65 3.71 9.10
N ASN A 106 10.79 3.32 10.03
CA ASN A 106 10.43 4.17 11.17
C ASN A 106 11.67 4.55 12.00
N ALA A 107 11.84 5.84 12.27
CA ALA A 107 12.86 6.31 13.18
C ALA A 107 12.33 6.31 14.62
N ASN A 108 13.24 6.02 15.57
CA ASN A 108 12.95 6.07 16.98
C ASN A 108 14.12 6.73 17.72
N ALA A 109 13.83 7.58 18.72
CA ALA A 109 14.84 8.17 19.58
C ALA A 109 15.62 7.11 20.38
N ASN A 110 14.97 5.99 20.72
CA ASN A 110 15.66 4.85 21.31
C ASN A 110 16.37 4.05 20.21
N THR A 111 17.69 4.17 20.15
CA THR A 111 18.55 3.51 19.16
C THR A 111 18.57 1.98 19.28
N SER A 112 18.08 1.40 20.39
CA SER A 112 17.91 -0.05 20.54
C SER A 112 16.57 -0.56 19.97
N ALA A 113 15.70 0.33 19.50
CA ALA A 113 14.44 -0.07 18.88
C ALA A 113 14.71 -0.78 17.56
N ALA A 114 14.30 -2.04 17.46
CA ALA A 114 14.47 -2.89 16.29
C ALA A 114 13.24 -3.78 16.08
N GLY A 115 13.08 -4.28 14.87
CA GLY A 115 12.00 -5.19 14.52
C GLY A 115 11.20 -4.70 13.32
N ASN A 116 10.16 -5.45 13.00
CA ASN A 116 9.23 -5.14 11.93
C ASN A 116 7.82 -4.95 12.49
N GLU A 117 7.10 -4.01 11.92
CA GLU A 117 5.72 -3.70 12.25
C GLU A 117 4.96 -3.41 10.96
N THR A 118 3.68 -3.75 10.94
CA THR A 118 2.81 -3.43 9.80
C THR A 118 1.67 -2.55 10.29
N TYR A 119 1.47 -1.45 9.59
CA TYR A 119 0.39 -0.51 9.87
C TYR A 119 -0.75 -0.67 8.88
N VAL A 120 -1.95 -0.49 9.36
CA VAL A 120 -3.16 -0.31 8.54
C VAL A 120 -3.81 1.02 8.89
N MET A 121 -4.62 1.54 7.96
CA MET A 121 -5.42 2.72 8.24
C MET A 121 -6.39 2.42 9.37
N GLY A 122 -6.44 3.27 10.36
CA GLY A 122 -7.34 3.10 11.49
C GLY A 122 -7.10 4.12 12.61
N ILE A 123 -7.92 4.04 13.65
CA ILE A 123 -7.86 5.00 14.77
C ILE A 123 -6.57 4.81 15.55
N THR A 124 -5.79 5.88 15.62
CA THR A 124 -4.55 5.91 16.40
C THR A 124 -4.87 5.86 17.89
N ARG A 125 -4.58 4.75 18.55
CA ARG A 125 -4.97 4.49 19.96
C ARG A 125 -3.86 4.73 20.96
N ASN A 126 -2.63 4.98 20.52
CA ASN A 126 -1.51 5.22 21.42
C ASN A 126 -0.55 6.28 20.88
N ALA A 127 0.15 6.94 21.80
CA ALA A 127 1.06 8.04 21.51
C ALA A 127 2.19 7.63 20.54
N SER A 128 2.72 6.41 20.65
CA SER A 128 3.81 5.95 19.77
C SER A 128 3.35 5.85 18.30
N ASN A 129 2.14 5.34 18.05
CA ASN A 129 1.61 5.24 16.69
C ASN A 129 1.26 6.64 16.14
N LEU A 130 0.79 7.54 17.02
CA LEU A 130 0.51 8.92 16.65
C LEU A 130 1.79 9.63 16.19
N GLU A 131 2.88 9.50 16.93
CA GLU A 131 4.16 10.12 16.58
C GLU A 131 4.71 9.60 15.23
N VAL A 132 4.56 8.30 14.96
CA VAL A 132 4.92 7.74 13.64
C VAL A 132 4.06 8.38 12.55
N ALA A 133 2.74 8.40 12.73
CA ALA A 133 1.84 8.98 11.73
C ALA A 133 2.10 10.48 11.49
N LYS A 134 2.32 11.26 12.54
CA LYS A 134 2.69 12.68 12.42
C LYS A 134 3.94 12.87 11.59
N LYS A 135 4.97 12.07 11.86
CA LYS A 135 6.24 12.15 11.16
C LYS A 135 6.09 11.83 9.68
N GLU A 136 5.42 10.73 9.35
CA GLU A 136 5.22 10.34 7.96
C GLU A 136 4.29 11.33 7.22
N ASN A 137 3.25 11.83 7.88
CA ASN A 137 2.34 12.82 7.30
C ASN A 137 3.00 14.21 7.13
N SER A 138 4.06 14.52 7.85
CA SER A 138 4.73 15.84 7.76
C SER A 138 5.31 16.13 6.38
N VAL A 139 5.48 15.12 5.54
CA VAL A 139 5.95 15.27 4.15
C VAL A 139 5.06 16.18 3.32
N VAL A 140 3.77 16.35 3.67
CA VAL A 140 2.88 17.26 2.96
C VAL A 140 3.39 18.71 2.95
N THR A 141 4.16 19.12 3.94
CA THR A 141 4.76 20.47 3.97
C THR A 141 5.80 20.70 2.87
N LEU A 142 6.24 19.66 2.18
CA LEU A 142 7.08 19.71 1.00
C LEU A 142 6.28 19.80 -0.31
N GLU A 143 4.96 19.65 -0.24
CA GLU A 143 4.06 19.71 -1.39
C GLU A 143 3.55 21.13 -1.61
N ASP A 144 3.34 21.49 -2.89
CA ASP A 144 2.80 22.80 -3.23
C ASP A 144 1.30 22.87 -2.87
N ASN A 145 0.88 23.97 -2.22
CA ASN A 145 -0.51 24.24 -1.83
C ASN A 145 -1.13 23.14 -0.95
N TYR A 146 -0.32 22.48 -0.10
CA TYR A 146 -0.78 21.37 0.72
C TYR A 146 -1.97 21.71 1.64
N GLU A 147 -2.03 22.93 2.16
CA GLU A 147 -3.14 23.39 3.03
C GLU A 147 -4.50 23.29 2.33
N ILE A 148 -4.56 23.68 1.05
CA ILE A 148 -5.77 23.58 0.23
C ILE A 148 -6.02 22.11 -0.14
N LYS A 149 -5.00 21.40 -0.58
CA LYS A 149 -5.07 20.01 -1.05
C LYS A 149 -5.55 19.05 0.05
N TYR A 150 -5.13 19.28 1.29
CA TYR A 150 -5.47 18.45 2.45
C TYR A 150 -6.46 19.13 3.41
N GLU A 151 -7.24 20.11 2.91
CA GLU A 151 -8.37 20.70 3.64
C GLU A 151 -8.00 21.24 5.04
N GLY A 152 -6.85 21.91 5.13
CA GLY A 152 -6.35 22.46 6.41
C GLY A 152 -5.76 21.41 7.36
N PHE A 153 -5.41 20.21 6.85
CA PHE A 153 -4.71 19.22 7.65
C PHE A 153 -3.42 19.79 8.24
N ASP A 154 -3.30 19.73 9.58
CA ASP A 154 -2.08 20.05 10.30
C ASP A 154 -1.39 18.76 10.77
N PRO A 155 -0.20 18.40 10.22
CA PRO A 155 0.52 17.22 10.64
C PRO A 155 0.95 17.22 12.11
N ASN A 156 0.99 18.39 12.75
CA ASN A 156 1.34 18.54 14.17
C ASN A 156 0.13 18.38 15.11
N SER A 157 -1.10 18.49 14.58
CA SER A 157 -2.33 18.33 15.36
C SER A 157 -2.72 16.86 15.49
N PRO A 158 -2.81 16.32 16.72
CA PRO A 158 -3.34 14.98 16.96
C PRO A 158 -4.75 14.78 16.38
N GLU A 159 -5.59 15.83 16.48
CA GLU A 159 -6.97 15.83 16.01
C GLU A 159 -7.05 15.62 14.49
N SER A 160 -6.17 16.31 13.74
CA SER A 160 -6.07 16.15 12.28
C SER A 160 -5.69 14.72 11.89
N VAL A 161 -4.70 14.12 12.57
CA VAL A 161 -4.27 12.74 12.31
C VAL A 161 -5.35 11.72 12.68
N ILE A 162 -6.08 11.94 13.77
CA ILE A 162 -7.19 11.06 14.17
C ILE A 162 -8.36 11.19 13.19
N GLY A 163 -8.67 12.40 12.73
CA GLY A 163 -9.75 12.66 11.78
C GLY A 163 -9.62 11.89 10.47
N ILE A 164 -8.40 11.71 9.96
CA ILE A 164 -8.15 10.92 8.74
C ILE A 164 -8.58 9.47 8.91
N SER A 165 -8.38 8.91 10.09
CA SER A 165 -8.63 7.48 10.36
C SER A 165 -10.10 7.08 10.26
N ILE A 166 -11.02 8.05 10.34
CA ILE A 166 -12.46 7.80 10.30
C ILE A 166 -12.96 7.58 8.85
N LEU A 167 -12.19 7.99 7.86
CA LEU A 167 -12.63 8.04 6.46
C LEU A 167 -12.55 6.71 5.71
N GLN A 168 -11.94 5.65 6.28
CA GLN A 168 -11.67 4.40 5.55
C GLN A 168 -11.98 3.13 6.35
N GLU A 169 -13.27 2.80 6.52
CA GLU A 169 -13.65 1.51 7.12
C GLU A 169 -13.81 0.38 6.10
N GLU A 170 -14.09 0.68 4.83
CA GLU A 170 -14.49 -0.30 3.81
C GLU A 170 -13.45 -1.43 3.61
N TYR A 171 -12.15 -1.09 3.59
CA TYR A 171 -11.09 -2.07 3.33
C TYR A 171 -10.32 -2.50 4.60
N ARG A 172 -10.76 -2.03 5.77
CA ARG A 172 -10.02 -2.21 7.02
C ARG A 172 -9.82 -3.67 7.39
N GLU A 173 -10.85 -4.50 7.31
CA GLU A 173 -10.75 -5.92 7.68
C GLU A 173 -9.76 -6.67 6.79
N LEU A 174 -9.82 -6.47 5.46
CA LEU A 174 -8.91 -7.07 4.51
C LEU A 174 -7.46 -6.57 4.71
N SER A 175 -7.30 -5.29 5.03
CA SER A 175 -5.99 -4.71 5.34
C SER A 175 -5.39 -5.31 6.61
N VAL A 176 -6.18 -5.53 7.65
CA VAL A 176 -5.75 -6.17 8.90
C VAL A 176 -5.35 -7.64 8.64
N GLU A 177 -6.12 -8.36 7.84
CA GLU A 177 -5.79 -9.73 7.46
C GLU A 177 -4.48 -9.81 6.68
N LEU A 178 -4.29 -8.95 5.69
CA LEU A 178 -3.05 -8.85 4.92
C LEU A 178 -1.86 -8.53 5.84
N ALA A 179 -2.00 -7.51 6.69
CA ALA A 179 -0.97 -7.11 7.65
C ALA A 179 -0.59 -8.24 8.61
N ALA A 180 -1.57 -9.01 9.09
CA ALA A 180 -1.33 -10.16 9.94
C ALA A 180 -0.52 -11.26 9.23
N LYS A 181 -0.85 -11.55 7.95
CA LYS A 181 -0.11 -12.51 7.12
C LYS A 181 1.33 -12.05 6.89
N VAL A 182 1.55 -10.76 6.62
CA VAL A 182 2.89 -10.17 6.47
C VAL A 182 3.68 -10.35 7.77
N GLN A 183 3.12 -9.98 8.93
CA GLN A 183 3.78 -10.13 10.23
C GLN A 183 4.10 -11.61 10.55
N GLN A 184 3.20 -12.52 10.23
CA GLN A 184 3.44 -13.94 10.40
C GLN A 184 4.60 -14.45 9.51
N ALA A 185 4.67 -13.96 8.27
CA ALA A 185 5.76 -14.30 7.35
C ALA A 185 7.11 -13.79 7.88
N PHE A 186 7.18 -12.57 8.39
CA PHE A 186 8.38 -12.05 9.03
C PHE A 186 8.81 -12.91 10.23
N THR A 187 7.88 -13.27 11.12
CA THR A 187 8.17 -14.11 12.28
C THR A 187 8.74 -15.47 11.88
N LYS A 188 8.24 -16.06 10.79
CA LYS A 188 8.69 -17.37 10.30
C LYS A 188 10.01 -17.33 9.55
N LYS A 189 10.32 -16.22 8.88
CA LYS A 189 11.41 -16.11 7.90
C LYS A 189 12.59 -15.28 8.38
N THR A 190 12.45 -14.51 9.45
CA THR A 190 13.50 -13.63 9.95
C THR A 190 13.67 -13.76 11.46
N THR A 191 14.80 -13.30 11.98
CA THR A 191 15.08 -13.17 13.41
C THR A 191 14.64 -11.81 13.98
N PHE A 192 14.05 -10.95 13.17
CA PHE A 192 13.61 -9.65 13.62
C PHE A 192 12.44 -9.76 14.60
N ARG A 193 12.49 -8.91 15.62
CA ARG A 193 11.41 -8.81 16.60
C ARG A 193 10.12 -8.44 15.91
N ASN A 194 9.08 -9.26 16.07
CA ASN A 194 7.74 -8.94 15.64
C ASN A 194 7.12 -7.90 16.57
N ARG A 195 6.79 -6.70 16.04
CA ARG A 195 6.17 -5.60 16.78
C ARG A 195 4.66 -5.51 16.52
N GLY A 196 4.12 -6.45 15.75
CA GLY A 196 2.69 -6.63 15.52
C GLY A 196 2.09 -5.75 14.43
N VAL A 197 0.78 -5.92 14.26
CA VAL A 197 -0.07 -5.06 13.44
C VAL A 197 -0.53 -3.89 14.29
N LYS A 198 -0.54 -2.70 13.71
CA LYS A 198 -0.88 -1.43 14.35
C LYS A 198 -1.82 -0.63 13.48
N GLU A 199 -2.51 0.33 14.10
CA GLU A 199 -3.41 1.25 13.40
C GLU A 199 -2.93 2.69 13.57
N ALA A 200 -2.96 3.46 12.47
CA ALA A 200 -2.69 4.90 12.52
C ALA A 200 -3.25 5.61 11.27
N GLY A 201 -3.46 6.92 11.38
CA GLY A 201 -3.97 7.79 10.32
C GLY A 201 -2.87 8.28 9.39
N PHE A 202 -2.52 7.50 8.38
CA PHE A 202 -1.55 7.90 7.37
C PHE A 202 -2.22 8.56 6.16
N LEU A 203 -1.77 9.75 5.80
CA LEU A 203 -2.30 10.49 4.64
C LEU A 203 -2.15 9.73 3.33
N VAL A 204 -1.05 9.01 3.15
CA VAL A 204 -0.82 8.20 1.95
C VAL A 204 -1.90 7.15 1.73
N LEU A 205 -2.54 6.68 2.81
CA LEU A 205 -3.63 5.70 2.75
C LEU A 205 -5.02 6.34 2.64
N ARG A 206 -5.15 7.67 2.86
CA ARG A 206 -6.44 8.37 2.96
C ARG A 206 -7.36 8.14 1.75
N LYS A 207 -6.79 8.15 0.55
CA LYS A 207 -7.54 8.05 -0.71
C LYS A 207 -7.37 6.70 -1.43
N ILE A 208 -6.73 5.73 -0.80
CA ILE A 208 -6.56 4.38 -1.35
C ILE A 208 -7.89 3.64 -1.34
N THR A 209 -8.29 3.05 -2.47
CA THR A 209 -9.58 2.34 -2.64
C THR A 209 -9.40 0.82 -2.75
N MET A 210 -8.45 0.28 -1.95
CA MET A 210 -8.14 -1.15 -1.84
C MET A 210 -7.48 -1.44 -0.49
N PRO A 211 -7.34 -2.71 -0.06
CA PRO A 211 -6.55 -3.08 1.10
C PRO A 211 -5.10 -2.63 1.01
#